data_06956329e6672edb8c3e0411c1e94014
#
_entry.id   06956329e6672edb8c3e0411c1e94014
#
_cell.length_a   1.000
_cell.length_b   1.000
_cell.length_c   1.000
_cell.angle_alpha   90.00
_cell.angle_beta   90.00
_cell.angle_gamma   90.00
#
_symmetry.space_group_name_H-M   'P 1'
#
loop_
_entity.id
_entity.type
_entity.pdbx_description
1 polymer ?
#
loop_
_entity_poly.entity_id
_entity_poly.type
_entity_poly.pdbx_seq_one_letter_code
_entity_poly.pdbx_strand_id
1 'polypeptide(L)'
;MEPDQPRRSLAIPVAIVIGALILGFAVYLTQRGDPDLITEPVPSTERTAKNVRPVGPTDWIRGNPNAPIIIVEYSDFECPFCKQYHQTLRRIVEEFGKDGKVAWVFRHFPISELHQKAPAEALAAQCAGVLGGNDVFWSFADRIFETTNGNDTLDLALLPQFAEEL
;
A
#
# COMPACT_ATOMS: atom_id res chain seq x y z
N MET A 1 75.60 17.41 -24.55
CA MET A 1 74.57 16.47 -24.97
C MET A 1 73.36 16.62 -24.03
N GLU A 2 72.37 17.33 -24.45
CA GLU A 2 71.16 17.59 -23.67
C GLU A 2 70.18 16.44 -23.94
N PRO A 3 69.57 15.82 -22.92
CA PRO A 3 68.70 14.72 -23.12
C PRO A 3 67.35 15.22 -23.73
N ASP A 4 67.01 14.63 -24.86
CA ASP A 4 65.74 14.87 -25.57
C ASP A 4 64.54 14.52 -24.65
N GLN A 5 63.80 15.54 -24.24
CA GLN A 5 62.58 15.36 -23.44
C GLN A 5 61.44 14.89 -24.34
N PRO A 6 60.80 13.76 -24.05
CA PRO A 6 59.70 13.29 -24.87
C PRO A 6 58.53 14.30 -24.80
N ARG A 7 58.13 14.84 -25.94
CA ARG A 7 56.94 15.69 -26.08
C ARG A 7 55.74 14.90 -25.62
N ARG A 8 55.22 15.21 -24.43
CA ARG A 8 53.97 14.63 -23.95
C ARG A 8 52.85 14.97 -24.93
N SER A 9 52.38 13.99 -25.67
CA SER A 9 51.27 14.15 -26.60
C SER A 9 50.00 14.55 -25.85
N LEU A 10 49.49 15.76 -26.07
CA LEU A 10 48.24 16.27 -25.52
C LEU A 10 47.00 15.52 -26.09
N ALA A 11 47.21 14.67 -27.08
CA ALA A 11 46.12 13.98 -27.77
C ALA A 11 45.32 12.99 -26.89
N ILE A 12 46.02 12.30 -25.97
CA ILE A 12 45.38 11.32 -25.07
C ILE A 12 44.45 11.99 -24.03
N PRO A 13 44.88 13.03 -23.29
CA PRO A 13 43.97 13.69 -22.36
C PRO A 13 42.76 14.37 -23.03
N VAL A 14 42.98 14.95 -24.22
CA VAL A 14 41.90 15.56 -25.00
C VAL A 14 40.84 14.51 -25.44
N ALA A 15 41.28 13.34 -25.90
CA ALA A 15 40.38 12.26 -26.28
C ALA A 15 39.55 11.74 -25.09
N ILE A 16 40.13 11.64 -23.89
CA ILE A 16 39.43 11.23 -22.67
C ILE A 16 38.36 12.26 -22.26
N VAL A 17 38.69 13.55 -22.33
CA VAL A 17 37.72 14.62 -22.01
C VAL A 17 36.55 14.63 -22.99
N ILE A 18 36.81 14.49 -24.30
CA ILE A 18 35.75 14.42 -25.31
C ILE A 18 34.86 13.19 -25.09
N GLY A 19 35.45 12.03 -24.84
CA GLY A 19 34.67 10.80 -24.53
C GLY A 19 33.80 10.95 -23.30
N ALA A 20 34.31 11.56 -22.22
CA ALA A 20 33.52 11.83 -21.01
C ALA A 20 32.36 12.80 -21.25
N LEU A 21 32.58 13.84 -22.08
CA LEU A 21 31.51 14.79 -22.45
C LEU A 21 30.42 14.14 -23.31
N ILE A 22 30.78 13.27 -24.25
CA ILE A 22 29.82 12.54 -25.08
C ILE A 22 28.98 11.58 -24.22
N LEU A 23 29.62 10.82 -23.32
CA LEU A 23 28.92 9.93 -22.40
C LEU A 23 28.02 10.72 -21.42
N GLY A 24 28.51 11.79 -20.86
CA GLY A 24 27.73 12.67 -19.97
C GLY A 24 26.52 13.28 -20.68
N PHE A 25 26.69 13.70 -21.93
CA PHE A 25 25.59 14.23 -22.76
C PHE A 25 24.57 13.16 -23.13
N ALA A 26 25.03 11.96 -23.46
CA ALA A 26 24.13 10.82 -23.74
C ALA A 26 23.30 10.45 -22.50
N VAL A 27 23.91 10.36 -21.32
CA VAL A 27 23.22 10.12 -20.04
C VAL A 27 22.27 11.27 -19.71
N TYR A 28 22.65 12.51 -19.94
CA TYR A 28 21.79 13.69 -19.75
C TYR A 28 20.55 13.64 -20.65
N LEU A 29 20.70 13.23 -21.92
CA LEU A 29 19.56 13.09 -22.85
C LEU A 29 18.63 11.93 -22.45
N THR A 30 19.16 10.83 -21.92
CA THR A 30 18.33 9.70 -21.44
C THR A 30 17.66 9.98 -20.09
N GLN A 31 18.21 10.91 -19.29
CA GLN A 31 17.60 11.35 -18.03
C GLN A 31 16.59 12.50 -18.20
N ARG A 32 16.56 13.15 -19.35
CA ARG A 32 15.42 13.97 -19.74
C ARG A 32 14.26 13.02 -20.07
N GLY A 33 13.57 12.55 -19.01
CA GLY A 33 12.30 11.87 -19.19
C GLY A 33 11.39 12.77 -20.02
N ASP A 34 10.85 12.23 -21.09
CA ASP A 34 9.85 12.91 -21.91
C ASP A 34 8.71 13.37 -21.00
N PRO A 35 8.47 14.66 -20.82
CA PRO A 35 7.32 15.14 -20.07
C PRO A 35 5.99 14.69 -20.71
N ASP A 36 6.00 14.21 -21.94
CA ASP A 36 4.84 13.71 -22.65
C ASP A 36 4.48 12.24 -22.33
N LEU A 37 5.36 11.49 -21.62
CA LEU A 37 5.03 10.14 -21.17
C LEU A 37 3.97 10.09 -20.04
N ILE A 38 3.61 11.25 -19.47
CA ILE A 38 2.58 11.37 -18.43
C ILE A 38 1.21 11.78 -19.03
N THR A 39 1.14 12.10 -20.32
CA THR A 39 -0.06 12.62 -20.98
C THR A 39 -0.78 11.64 -21.90
N GLU A 40 -0.36 10.37 -21.97
CA GLU A 40 -1.28 9.37 -22.48
C GLU A 40 -2.45 9.32 -21.48
N PRO A 41 -3.68 9.72 -21.88
CA PRO A 41 -4.83 9.45 -21.04
C PRO A 41 -4.84 7.95 -20.84
N VAL A 42 -4.58 7.51 -19.60
CA VAL A 42 -4.86 6.12 -19.20
C VAL A 42 -6.25 5.87 -19.77
N PRO A 43 -6.42 4.94 -20.74
CA PRO A 43 -7.73 4.70 -21.30
C PRO A 43 -8.62 4.45 -20.09
N SER A 44 -9.59 5.34 -19.89
CA SER A 44 -10.67 5.17 -18.94
C SER A 44 -11.51 4.02 -19.47
N THR A 45 -10.93 2.82 -19.51
CA THR A 45 -11.72 1.63 -19.36
C THR A 45 -12.38 1.87 -18.01
N GLU A 46 -13.60 2.35 -18.05
CA GLU A 46 -14.53 2.31 -16.94
C GLU A 46 -14.44 0.90 -16.37
N ARG A 47 -13.48 0.68 -15.49
CA ARG A 47 -13.47 -0.49 -14.60
C ARG A 47 -14.55 -0.18 -13.57
N THR A 48 -15.78 -0.06 -14.09
CA THR A 48 -16.93 -0.14 -13.23
C THR A 48 -16.78 -1.45 -12.51
N ALA A 49 -16.62 -1.36 -11.21
CA ALA A 49 -16.62 -2.50 -10.32
C ALA A 49 -18.05 -3.09 -10.30
N LYS A 50 -18.53 -3.52 -11.48
CA LYS A 50 -19.89 -4.01 -11.72
C LYS A 50 -20.29 -5.17 -10.81
N ASN A 51 -19.29 -5.82 -10.20
CA ASN A 51 -19.47 -7.00 -9.37
C ASN A 51 -19.20 -6.75 -7.87
N VAL A 52 -18.90 -5.52 -7.46
CA VAL A 52 -18.74 -5.21 -6.03
C VAL A 52 -20.13 -5.05 -5.43
N ARG A 53 -20.44 -5.85 -4.40
CA ARG A 53 -21.67 -5.68 -3.63
C ARG A 53 -21.77 -4.24 -3.12
N PRO A 54 -22.92 -3.56 -3.28
CA PRO A 54 -23.14 -2.24 -2.71
C PRO A 54 -22.81 -2.21 -1.21
N VAL A 55 -22.34 -1.06 -0.74
CA VAL A 55 -22.12 -0.84 0.68
C VAL A 55 -23.47 -0.76 1.38
N GLY A 56 -23.59 -1.43 2.52
CA GLY A 56 -24.84 -1.56 3.24
C GLY A 56 -24.66 -1.70 4.75
N PRO A 57 -25.74 -1.89 5.50
CA PRO A 57 -25.75 -1.87 6.97
C PRO A 57 -24.97 -3.04 7.62
N THR A 58 -24.58 -4.04 6.83
CA THR A 58 -23.75 -5.16 7.31
C THR A 58 -22.26 -4.97 7.08
N ASP A 59 -21.86 -3.84 6.50
CA ASP A 59 -20.46 -3.52 6.30
C ASP A 59 -19.90 -2.78 7.51
N TRP A 60 -18.64 -3.05 7.84
CA TRP A 60 -17.87 -2.32 8.83
C TRP A 60 -17.29 -1.07 8.18
N ILE A 61 -17.72 0.11 8.66
CA ILE A 61 -17.38 1.39 8.02
C ILE A 61 -16.62 2.27 9.02
N ARG A 62 -15.42 2.70 8.63
CA ARG A 62 -14.66 3.74 9.33
C ARG A 62 -14.80 5.06 8.58
N GLY A 63 -15.31 6.08 9.24
CA GLY A 63 -15.62 7.38 8.66
C GLY A 63 -17.10 7.60 8.42
N ASN A 64 -17.43 8.63 7.62
CA ASN A 64 -18.82 8.98 7.32
C ASN A 64 -19.44 8.00 6.29
N PRO A 65 -20.50 7.23 6.63
CA PRO A 65 -21.11 6.29 5.68
C PRO A 65 -21.72 6.97 4.44
N ASN A 66 -21.94 8.29 4.50
CA ASN A 66 -22.42 9.10 3.38
C ASN A 66 -21.29 9.86 2.68
N ALA A 67 -20.04 9.46 2.88
CA ALA A 67 -18.89 10.09 2.23
C ALA A 67 -19.00 9.98 0.70
N PRO A 68 -18.62 11.03 -0.06
CA PRO A 68 -18.62 10.99 -1.51
C PRO A 68 -17.63 9.99 -2.07
N ILE A 69 -16.60 9.61 -1.29
CA ILE A 69 -15.63 8.59 -1.65
C ILE A 69 -15.66 7.50 -0.60
N ILE A 70 -16.00 6.27 -1.02
CA ILE A 70 -15.96 5.11 -0.14
C ILE A 70 -14.95 4.11 -0.72
N ILE A 71 -13.92 3.81 0.05
CA ILE A 71 -12.91 2.81 -0.29
C ILE A 71 -13.38 1.46 0.26
N VAL A 72 -13.60 0.48 -0.61
CA VAL A 72 -13.95 -0.89 -0.21
C VAL A 72 -12.72 -1.75 -0.32
N GLU A 73 -12.23 -2.24 0.82
CA GLU A 73 -11.12 -3.16 0.92
C GLU A 73 -11.63 -4.58 1.12
N TYR A 74 -11.04 -5.53 0.40
CA TYR A 74 -11.14 -6.96 0.68
C TYR A 74 -9.80 -7.40 1.27
N SER A 75 -9.79 -7.84 2.52
CA SER A 75 -8.56 -7.96 3.32
C SER A 75 -8.45 -9.31 4.04
N ASP A 76 -7.21 -9.74 4.18
CA ASP A 76 -6.79 -10.93 4.91
C ASP A 76 -5.86 -10.51 6.05
N PHE A 77 -6.16 -10.91 7.28
CA PHE A 77 -5.41 -10.49 8.46
C PHE A 77 -3.97 -11.01 8.49
N GLU A 78 -3.71 -12.17 7.89
CA GLU A 78 -2.36 -12.75 7.82
C GLU A 78 -1.57 -12.36 6.55
N CYS A 79 -2.15 -11.54 5.67
CA CYS A 79 -1.44 -11.01 4.51
C CYS A 79 -0.57 -9.82 4.89
N PRO A 80 0.78 -9.89 4.70
CA PRO A 80 1.68 -8.79 5.05
C PRO A 80 1.40 -7.50 4.28
N PHE A 81 0.93 -7.62 3.03
CA PHE A 81 0.55 -6.47 2.20
C PHE A 81 -0.75 -5.82 2.69
N CYS A 82 -1.72 -6.63 3.16
CA CYS A 82 -2.95 -6.12 3.77
C CYS A 82 -2.64 -5.36 5.06
N LYS A 83 -1.75 -5.88 5.91
CA LYS A 83 -1.24 -5.16 7.08
C LYS A 83 -0.67 -3.78 6.73
N GLN A 84 0.19 -3.71 5.73
CA GLN A 84 0.79 -2.46 5.29
C GLN A 84 -0.26 -1.49 4.70
N TYR A 85 -1.21 -2.04 3.94
CA TYR A 85 -2.27 -1.26 3.32
C TYR A 85 -3.25 -0.73 4.37
N HIS A 86 -3.58 -1.51 5.38
CA HIS A 86 -4.39 -1.11 6.53
C HIS A 86 -3.85 0.15 7.21
N GLN A 87 -2.54 0.21 7.47
CA GLN A 87 -1.89 1.40 8.02
C GLN A 87 -2.00 2.62 7.09
N THR A 88 -1.97 2.40 5.79
CA THR A 88 -2.11 3.46 4.78
C THR A 88 -3.54 3.99 4.77
N LEU A 89 -4.54 3.11 4.78
CA LEU A 89 -5.96 3.49 4.80
C LEU A 89 -6.34 4.21 6.10
N ARG A 90 -5.80 3.78 7.25
CA ARG A 90 -5.97 4.52 8.52
C ARG A 90 -5.56 5.98 8.35
N ARG A 91 -4.35 6.24 7.82
CA ARG A 91 -3.86 7.61 7.60
C ARG A 91 -4.74 8.38 6.62
N ILE A 92 -5.20 7.74 5.54
CA ILE A 92 -6.10 8.38 4.57
C ILE A 92 -7.41 8.82 5.24
N VAL A 93 -8.04 7.96 6.04
CA VAL A 93 -9.28 8.30 6.73
C VAL A 93 -9.03 9.33 7.84
N GLU A 94 -7.90 9.26 8.54
CA GLU A 94 -7.52 10.26 9.53
C GLU A 94 -7.29 11.66 8.92
N GLU A 95 -6.77 11.72 7.70
CA GLU A 95 -6.49 12.98 7.02
C GLU A 95 -7.72 13.54 6.28
N PHE A 96 -8.36 12.72 5.43
CA PHE A 96 -9.44 13.13 4.53
C PHE A 96 -10.84 12.78 5.05
N GLY A 97 -10.94 11.88 6.03
CA GLY A 97 -12.22 11.51 6.66
C GLY A 97 -12.74 12.52 7.67
N LYS A 98 -11.87 13.41 8.23
CA LYS A 98 -12.27 14.46 9.19
C LYS A 98 -13.34 15.38 8.63
N ASP A 99 -13.26 15.68 7.33
CA ASP A 99 -14.24 16.51 6.63
C ASP A 99 -15.42 15.69 6.09
N GLY A 100 -15.51 14.40 6.42
CA GLY A 100 -16.54 13.50 5.94
C GLY A 100 -16.43 13.13 4.45
N LYS A 101 -15.29 13.38 3.82
CA LYS A 101 -15.10 13.19 2.37
C LYS A 101 -14.73 11.76 1.99
N VAL A 102 -14.10 11.02 2.91
CA VAL A 102 -13.63 9.65 2.68
C VAL A 102 -14.11 8.75 3.80
N ALA A 103 -14.60 7.58 3.43
CA ALA A 103 -14.87 6.48 4.33
C ALA A 103 -14.19 5.20 3.82
N TRP A 104 -13.99 4.28 4.71
CA TRP A 104 -13.34 3.00 4.44
C TRP A 104 -14.21 1.86 4.95
N VAL A 105 -14.49 0.90 4.05
CA VAL A 105 -15.24 -0.34 4.31
C VAL A 105 -14.27 -1.49 4.31
N PHE A 106 -14.30 -2.28 5.37
CA PHE A 106 -13.54 -3.53 5.49
C PHE A 106 -14.42 -4.73 5.18
N ARG A 107 -13.95 -5.62 4.30
CA ARG A 107 -14.58 -6.90 3.98
C ARG A 107 -13.57 -8.02 4.12
N HIS A 108 -13.91 -9.03 4.89
CA HIS A 108 -13.07 -10.21 5.03
C HIS A 108 -12.85 -10.93 3.70
N PHE A 109 -11.62 -11.27 3.41
CA PHE A 109 -11.21 -12.10 2.28
C PHE A 109 -10.06 -13.03 2.68
N PRO A 110 -10.28 -13.94 3.66
CA PRO A 110 -9.25 -14.85 4.12
C PRO A 110 -8.86 -15.83 3.02
N ILE A 111 -7.57 -15.88 2.67
CA ILE A 111 -7.02 -16.76 1.64
C ILE A 111 -6.48 -18.02 2.35
N SER A 112 -7.36 -18.93 2.72
CA SER A 112 -7.06 -20.09 3.56
C SER A 112 -5.97 -21.02 3.00
N GLU A 113 -5.76 -21.00 1.69
CA GLU A 113 -4.71 -21.76 1.02
C GLU A 113 -3.31 -21.22 1.31
N LEU A 114 -3.19 -19.93 1.63
CA LEU A 114 -1.92 -19.26 1.96
C LEU A 114 -1.79 -18.97 3.45
N HIS A 115 -2.91 -18.63 4.10
CA HIS A 115 -2.98 -18.15 5.48
C HIS A 115 -4.02 -18.96 6.25
N GLN A 116 -3.60 -20.07 6.84
CA GLN A 116 -4.50 -21.03 7.48
C GLN A 116 -5.21 -20.48 8.72
N LYS A 117 -4.64 -19.46 9.38
CA LYS A 117 -5.22 -18.82 10.57
C LYS A 117 -6.20 -17.69 10.23
N ALA A 118 -6.07 -17.08 9.06
CA ALA A 118 -6.89 -15.94 8.64
C ALA A 118 -8.42 -16.16 8.73
N PRO A 119 -8.99 -17.35 8.44
CA PRO A 119 -10.41 -17.59 8.65
C PRO A 119 -10.86 -17.48 10.10
N ALA A 120 -10.05 -17.96 11.06
CA ALA A 120 -10.36 -17.88 12.49
C ALA A 120 -10.29 -16.42 12.98
N GLU A 121 -9.32 -15.67 12.52
CA GLU A 121 -9.16 -14.25 12.83
C GLU A 121 -10.29 -13.41 12.26
N ALA A 122 -10.69 -13.68 11.01
CA ALA A 122 -11.82 -13.02 10.37
C ALA A 122 -13.12 -13.29 11.13
N LEU A 123 -13.34 -14.53 11.56
CA LEU A 123 -14.50 -14.91 12.37
C LEU A 123 -14.49 -14.21 13.73
N ALA A 124 -13.35 -14.15 14.40
CA ALA A 124 -13.22 -13.48 15.69
C ALA A 124 -13.51 -11.99 15.59
N ALA A 125 -12.95 -11.30 14.58
CA ALA A 125 -13.24 -9.89 14.34
C ALA A 125 -14.71 -9.64 14.00
N GLN A 126 -15.32 -10.52 13.20
CA GLN A 126 -16.75 -10.45 12.89
C GLN A 126 -17.60 -10.61 14.16
N CYS A 127 -17.26 -11.56 15.03
CA CYS A 127 -17.96 -11.77 16.30
C CYS A 127 -17.81 -10.55 17.22
N ALA A 128 -16.62 -10.00 17.34
CA ALA A 128 -16.37 -8.79 18.13
C ALA A 128 -17.27 -7.63 17.64
N GLY A 129 -17.34 -7.42 16.34
CA GLY A 129 -18.20 -6.40 15.75
C GLY A 129 -19.71 -6.66 15.94
N VAL A 130 -20.17 -7.89 15.81
CA VAL A 130 -21.58 -8.25 16.05
C VAL A 130 -21.98 -8.02 17.51
N LEU A 131 -21.11 -8.26 18.46
CA LEU A 131 -21.36 -8.10 19.89
C LEU A 131 -21.19 -6.67 20.37
N GLY A 132 -20.14 -5.98 19.90
CA GLY A 132 -19.74 -4.66 20.39
C GLY A 132 -19.98 -3.49 19.42
N GLY A 133 -20.42 -3.78 18.20
CA GLY A 133 -20.69 -2.76 17.18
C GLY A 133 -19.47 -2.39 16.34
N ASN A 134 -19.67 -1.38 15.49
CA ASN A 134 -18.69 -0.97 14.48
C ASN A 134 -17.33 -0.58 15.09
N ASP A 135 -17.32 0.17 16.17
CA ASP A 135 -16.08 0.67 16.77
C ASP A 135 -15.26 -0.47 17.39
N VAL A 136 -15.94 -1.47 17.98
CA VAL A 136 -15.30 -2.66 18.50
C VAL A 136 -14.72 -3.52 17.39
N PHE A 137 -15.45 -3.68 16.26
CA PHE A 137 -14.88 -4.35 15.09
C PHE A 137 -13.54 -3.72 14.67
N TRP A 138 -13.52 -2.39 14.53
CA TRP A 138 -12.34 -1.69 14.06
C TRP A 138 -11.19 -1.74 15.06
N SER A 139 -11.49 -1.63 16.35
CA SER A 139 -10.46 -1.76 17.39
C SER A 139 -9.87 -3.17 17.41
N PHE A 140 -10.70 -4.19 17.22
CA PHE A 140 -10.27 -5.58 17.12
C PHE A 140 -9.42 -5.86 15.88
N ALA A 141 -9.85 -5.35 14.72
CA ALA A 141 -9.11 -5.46 13.45
C ALA A 141 -7.75 -4.76 13.53
N ASP A 142 -7.72 -3.54 14.08
CA ASP A 142 -6.47 -2.81 14.33
C ASP A 142 -5.53 -3.64 15.23
N ARG A 143 -6.06 -4.24 16.30
CA ARG A 143 -5.27 -5.03 17.24
C ARG A 143 -4.66 -6.28 16.59
N ILE A 144 -5.41 -6.98 15.74
CA ILE A 144 -4.88 -8.11 14.98
C ILE A 144 -3.71 -7.62 14.11
N PHE A 145 -3.92 -6.61 13.26
CA PHE A 145 -2.89 -6.11 12.36
C PHE A 145 -1.67 -5.51 13.08
N GLU A 146 -1.84 -4.95 14.25
CA GLU A 146 -0.72 -4.47 15.07
C GLU A 146 0.14 -5.63 15.59
N THR A 147 -0.51 -6.75 15.96
CA THR A 147 0.14 -7.88 16.62
C THR A 147 0.74 -8.88 15.63
N THR A 148 0.00 -9.30 14.58
CA THR A 148 0.53 -10.26 13.61
C THR A 148 1.68 -9.67 12.79
N ASN A 149 2.63 -10.52 12.38
CA ASN A 149 3.62 -10.16 11.35
C ASN A 149 3.22 -10.71 9.96
N GLY A 150 2.03 -11.29 9.85
CA GLY A 150 1.55 -11.96 8.65
C GLY A 150 2.05 -13.40 8.53
N ASN A 151 1.54 -14.12 7.50
CA ASN A 151 1.93 -15.50 7.20
C ASN A 151 1.74 -16.46 8.38
N ASP A 152 0.55 -16.43 9.00
CA ASP A 152 0.14 -17.30 10.12
C ASP A 152 0.98 -17.14 11.39
N THR A 153 1.50 -15.93 11.65
CA THR A 153 2.32 -15.69 12.84
C THR A 153 1.54 -15.33 14.09
N LEU A 154 0.27 -14.91 13.97
CA LEU A 154 -0.54 -14.60 15.14
C LEU A 154 -0.78 -15.85 15.97
N ASP A 155 -0.61 -15.74 17.29
CA ASP A 155 -1.09 -16.76 18.23
C ASP A 155 -2.61 -16.57 18.41
N LEU A 156 -3.40 -17.53 17.93
CA LEU A 156 -4.87 -17.47 18.03
C LEU A 156 -5.38 -17.44 19.49
N ALA A 157 -4.57 -17.87 20.46
CA ALA A 157 -4.91 -17.78 21.88
C ALA A 157 -5.00 -16.32 22.38
N LEU A 158 -4.48 -15.36 21.61
CA LEU A 158 -4.60 -13.93 21.93
C LEU A 158 -5.96 -13.34 21.56
N LEU A 159 -6.72 -13.97 20.64
CA LEU A 159 -7.99 -13.41 20.16
C LEU A 159 -9.03 -13.21 21.28
N PRO A 160 -9.24 -14.15 22.24
CA PRO A 160 -10.11 -13.89 23.39
C PRO A 160 -9.61 -12.73 24.25
N GLN A 161 -8.30 -12.59 24.45
CA GLN A 161 -7.72 -11.50 25.24
C GLN A 161 -7.99 -10.14 24.58
N PHE A 162 -7.87 -10.07 23.25
CA PHE A 162 -8.21 -8.84 22.52
C PHE A 162 -9.67 -8.44 22.69
N ALA A 163 -10.58 -9.43 22.76
CA ALA A 163 -12.00 -9.16 22.99
C ALA A 163 -12.30 -8.70 24.43
N GLU A 164 -11.52 -9.16 25.42
CA GLU A 164 -11.66 -8.74 26.81
C GLU A 164 -11.13 -7.33 27.07
N GLU A 165 -10.21 -6.84 26.24
CA GLU A 165 -9.61 -5.50 26.34
C GLU A 165 -10.49 -4.39 25.74
N LEU A 166 -11.54 -4.73 24.98
CA LEU A 166 -12.38 -3.79 24.21
C LEU A 166 -13.77 -3.61 24.83
#